data_ffa7a8c371db8567ed6fb0016dba637a
#
_entry.id   ffa7a8c371db8567ed6fb0016dba637a
#
_cell.length_a   1.000
_cell.length_b   1.000
_cell.length_c   1.000
_cell.angle_alpha   90.00
_cell.angle_beta   90.00
_cell.angle_gamma   90.00
#
_symmetry.space_group_name_H-M   'P 1'
#
loop_
_entity.id
_entity.type
_entity.pdbx_description
1 polymer ?
#
loop_
_entity_poly.entity_id
_entity_poly.type
_entity_poly.pdbx_seq_one_letter_code
_entity_poly.pdbx_strand_id
1 'polypeptide(L)'
;MALRSMRRIGNWAGGLGLALAICALCAWVGSSARASARAATMTPAADSKHFRVIAIAEHGGIHKPFVDAAKIWLDNLAKEKDFSVDYVEDTSKIDDEFLAQYKLFIQLNYPPYGWTDTAAAAFVKYIEQDKGGWIGFHHATLLGEFDGFQIWPWFRDFMGGIRFQDYIATFVTGTVTVEAPDHPVMRGVPSPFVIKDEEWYTYDKSPRPNVHVLASVDERTYTPDTDKKMGDHPVIWSNEHLKARNVYIFMGHRPEHFGNPAFTKIFTNAIFWGAGEDPR
;
A
#
# COMPACT_ATOMS: atom_id res chain seq x y z
N MET A 1 -24.70 -43.04 6.02
CA MET A 1 -24.89 -43.68 7.34
C MET A 1 -24.72 -42.55 8.36
N ALA A 2 -25.83 -42.04 8.72
CA ALA A 2 -26.47 -41.87 10.03
C ALA A 2 -25.81 -40.78 10.88
N LEU A 3 -26.39 -39.61 10.97
CA LEU A 3 -27.60 -39.13 11.69
C LEU A 3 -27.51 -39.17 13.22
N ARG A 4 -27.87 -38.04 13.75
CA ARG A 4 -28.55 -37.74 15.05
C ARG A 4 -27.70 -36.93 16.02
N SER A 5 -28.19 -35.92 16.67
CA SER A 5 -29.46 -35.24 16.83
C SER A 5 -29.52 -34.66 18.26
N MET A 6 -30.06 -33.46 18.40
CA MET A 6 -30.95 -33.01 19.49
C MET A 6 -30.36 -32.91 20.92
N ARG A 7 -30.69 -32.00 21.82
CA ARG A 7 -31.88 -31.18 22.20
C ARG A 7 -31.41 -30.23 23.32
N ARG A 8 -31.87 -29.08 23.44
CA ARG A 8 -33.08 -28.42 24.02
C ARG A 8 -32.95 -28.00 25.49
N ILE A 9 -33.29 -26.74 25.71
CA ILE A 9 -34.23 -26.11 26.64
C ILE A 9 -33.76 -25.82 28.09
N GLY A 10 -34.02 -24.58 28.50
CA GLY A 10 -34.09 -24.13 29.88
C GLY A 10 -34.46 -22.68 30.05
N ASN A 11 -35.75 -22.35 29.84
CA ASN A 11 -36.37 -21.12 30.34
C ASN A 11 -36.46 -21.19 31.86
N TRP A 12 -36.24 -20.04 32.56
CA TRP A 12 -36.92 -19.76 33.83
C TRP A 12 -37.23 -18.27 33.97
N ALA A 13 -38.51 -18.02 34.17
CA ALA A 13 -39.12 -16.72 34.44
C ALA A 13 -39.44 -16.61 35.96
N GLY A 14 -39.66 -15.39 36.40
CA GLY A 14 -40.30 -15.06 37.69
C GLY A 14 -39.40 -14.19 38.58
N GLY A 15 -39.82 -13.13 39.15
CA GLY A 15 -41.10 -12.68 39.58
C GLY A 15 -41.07 -11.24 40.09
N LEU A 16 -42.22 -10.66 40.15
CA LEU A 16 -42.59 -9.33 40.64
C LEU A 16 -42.21 -9.07 42.13
N GLY A 17 -41.93 -7.79 42.44
CA GLY A 17 -41.91 -7.28 43.80
C GLY A 17 -42.19 -5.77 43.86
N LEU A 18 -43.46 -5.43 44.04
CA LEU A 18 -44.00 -4.08 44.22
C LEU A 18 -43.83 -3.66 45.68
N ALA A 19 -43.29 -2.50 45.99
CA ALA A 19 -43.44 -1.86 47.28
C ALA A 19 -43.50 -0.34 47.12
N LEU A 20 -44.69 0.21 47.35
CA LEU A 20 -45.00 1.63 47.57
C LEU A 20 -44.59 2.05 49.00
N ALA A 21 -43.95 3.19 49.14
CA ALA A 21 -44.02 3.98 50.40
C ALA A 21 -43.97 5.48 50.06
N ILE A 22 -45.04 6.12 50.45
CA ILE A 22 -45.31 7.57 50.47
C ILE A 22 -44.70 8.14 51.73
N CYS A 23 -44.00 9.28 51.70
CA CYS A 23 -44.14 10.37 52.71
C CYS A 23 -43.28 11.59 52.37
N ALA A 24 -44.01 12.69 52.33
CA ALA A 24 -43.86 14.00 52.92
C ALA A 24 -42.91 15.05 52.32
N LEU A 25 -43.59 16.14 51.96
CA LEU A 25 -43.11 17.48 51.63
C LEU A 25 -42.17 18.07 52.69
N CYS A 26 -41.06 18.66 52.20
CA CYS A 26 -40.50 19.87 52.79
C CYS A 26 -39.99 20.77 51.67
N ALA A 27 -40.68 21.90 51.51
CA ALA A 27 -40.25 22.96 50.60
C ALA A 27 -39.04 23.69 51.18
N TRP A 28 -37.94 23.72 50.47
CA TRP A 28 -36.83 24.63 50.75
C TRP A 28 -36.50 25.40 49.45
N VAL A 29 -36.80 26.71 49.48
CA VAL A 29 -36.44 27.66 48.43
C VAL A 29 -34.99 28.00 48.65
N GLY A 30 -34.15 27.39 47.81
CA GLY A 30 -32.74 27.68 47.71
C GLY A 30 -32.42 28.11 46.27
N SER A 31 -32.13 29.39 46.09
CA SER A 31 -31.58 29.94 44.83
C SER A 31 -30.28 29.25 44.50
N SER A 32 -30.32 28.29 43.63
CA SER A 32 -29.10 27.71 43.06
C SER A 32 -28.80 28.37 41.69
N ALA A 33 -27.76 29.19 41.72
CA ALA A 33 -27.10 29.67 40.50
C ALA A 33 -26.67 28.44 39.70
N ARG A 34 -27.33 28.21 38.54
CA ARG A 34 -26.91 27.21 37.57
C ARG A 34 -25.58 27.68 36.94
N ALA A 35 -24.47 27.19 37.45
CA ALA A 35 -23.22 27.16 36.73
C ALA A 35 -23.41 26.19 35.55
N SER A 36 -23.65 26.74 34.35
CA SER A 36 -23.61 25.97 33.08
C SER A 36 -22.17 25.50 32.87
N ALA A 37 -21.86 24.31 33.34
CA ALA A 37 -20.64 23.60 32.91
C ALA A 37 -20.81 23.30 31.43
N ARG A 38 -20.25 24.17 30.58
CA ARG A 38 -20.09 23.93 29.17
C ARG A 38 -19.11 22.76 29.06
N ALA A 39 -19.66 21.56 28.82
CA ALA A 39 -18.84 20.41 28.42
C ALA A 39 -18.09 20.83 27.15
N ALA A 40 -16.81 21.10 27.31
CA ALA A 40 -15.92 21.24 26.17
C ALA A 40 -15.88 19.86 25.51
N THR A 41 -16.62 19.70 24.41
CA THR A 41 -16.43 18.60 23.49
C THR A 41 -14.97 18.70 23.01
N MET A 42 -14.11 17.88 23.59
CA MET A 42 -12.77 17.67 23.04
C MET A 42 -12.98 17.02 21.66
N THR A 43 -12.98 17.85 20.62
CA THR A 43 -12.75 17.38 19.26
C THR A 43 -11.41 16.66 19.31
N PRO A 44 -11.30 15.40 18.86
CA PRO A 44 -10.00 14.77 18.76
C PRO A 44 -9.11 15.75 17.98
N ALA A 45 -7.92 16.04 18.50
CA ALA A 45 -6.94 16.83 17.77
C ALA A 45 -6.78 16.13 16.42
N ALA A 46 -7.13 16.82 15.34
CA ALA A 46 -6.85 16.34 13.99
C ALA A 46 -5.36 16.02 13.97
N ASP A 47 -5.01 14.84 13.48
CA ASP A 47 -3.62 14.42 13.34
C ASP A 47 -2.89 15.54 12.59
N SER A 48 -1.96 16.21 13.28
CA SER A 48 -1.28 17.41 12.76
C SER A 48 -0.24 17.08 11.70
N LYS A 49 -0.21 15.82 11.24
CA LYS A 49 0.70 15.33 10.21
C LYS A 49 0.46 16.03 8.88
N HIS A 50 1.55 16.28 8.17
CA HIS A 50 1.54 17.03 6.92
C HIS A 50 0.67 16.36 5.85
N PHE A 51 0.80 15.02 5.70
CA PHE A 51 -0.06 14.22 4.83
C PHE A 51 -0.18 12.77 5.33
N ARG A 52 -1.15 12.05 4.76
CA ARG A 52 -1.41 10.64 5.11
C ARG A 52 -1.14 9.73 3.92
N VAL A 53 -0.55 8.59 4.21
CA VAL A 53 -0.24 7.50 3.27
C VAL A 53 -0.99 6.26 3.70
N ILE A 54 -1.57 5.53 2.75
CA ILE A 54 -2.08 4.18 2.97
C ILE A 54 -1.15 3.17 2.30
N ALA A 55 -0.77 2.12 3.00
CA ALA A 55 -0.02 1.01 2.44
C ALA A 55 -0.83 -0.28 2.56
N ILE A 56 -1.15 -0.90 1.41
CA ILE A 56 -1.63 -2.27 1.38
C ILE A 56 -0.44 -3.21 1.31
N ALA A 57 -0.32 -4.09 2.29
CA ALA A 57 0.84 -4.94 2.46
C ALA A 57 0.48 -6.41 2.27
N GLU A 58 1.28 -7.15 1.51
CA GLU A 58 1.14 -8.60 1.42
C GLU A 58 1.21 -9.23 2.82
N HIS A 59 0.28 -10.15 3.11
CA HIS A 59 0.19 -10.82 4.39
C HIS A 59 0.80 -12.22 4.33
N GLY A 60 2.05 -12.34 4.76
CA GLY A 60 2.75 -13.63 4.79
C GLY A 60 3.61 -13.91 3.55
N GLY A 61 3.83 -15.19 3.26
CA GLY A 61 4.63 -15.61 2.11
C GLY A 61 6.14 -15.34 2.27
N ILE A 62 6.87 -15.60 1.19
CA ILE A 62 8.34 -15.46 1.14
C ILE A 62 8.79 -13.98 1.13
N HIS A 63 7.90 -13.05 0.78
CA HIS A 63 8.17 -11.61 0.73
C HIS A 63 7.91 -10.91 2.08
N LYS A 64 7.35 -11.61 3.07
CA LYS A 64 7.08 -11.04 4.39
C LYS A 64 8.30 -10.34 5.02
N PRO A 65 9.53 -10.86 4.93
CA PRO A 65 10.71 -10.15 5.48
C PRO A 65 10.93 -8.76 4.85
N PHE A 66 10.71 -8.61 3.54
CA PHE A 66 10.77 -7.30 2.88
C PHE A 66 9.66 -6.38 3.39
N VAL A 67 8.42 -6.87 3.46
CA VAL A 67 7.26 -6.09 3.94
C VAL A 67 7.47 -5.62 5.38
N ASP A 68 7.96 -6.48 6.27
CA ASP A 68 8.26 -6.12 7.65
C ASP A 68 9.34 -5.03 7.74
N ALA A 69 10.42 -5.17 6.96
CA ALA A 69 11.47 -4.16 6.88
C ALA A 69 10.96 -2.84 6.29
N ALA A 70 10.09 -2.91 5.27
CA ALA A 70 9.43 -1.75 4.67
C ALA A 70 8.59 -0.98 5.69
N LYS A 71 7.77 -1.67 6.49
CA LYS A 71 6.94 -1.05 7.54
C LYS A 71 7.81 -0.31 8.55
N ILE A 72 8.88 -0.95 9.06
CA ILE A 72 9.82 -0.33 10.00
C ILE A 72 10.48 0.91 9.40
N TRP A 73 10.93 0.81 8.16
CA TRP A 73 11.58 1.92 7.45
C TRP A 73 10.61 3.07 7.20
N LEU A 74 9.39 2.78 6.73
CA LEU A 74 8.33 3.77 6.49
C LEU A 74 7.92 4.50 7.77
N ASP A 75 7.75 3.77 8.89
CA ASP A 75 7.39 4.35 10.19
C ASP A 75 8.47 5.31 10.71
N ASN A 76 9.74 4.96 10.51
CA ASN A 76 10.87 5.82 10.87
C ASN A 76 10.93 7.07 10.00
N LEU A 77 10.78 6.91 8.67
CA LEU A 77 10.75 8.02 7.74
C LEU A 77 9.55 8.94 8.00
N ALA A 78 8.38 8.37 8.30
CA ALA A 78 7.17 9.12 8.61
C ALA A 78 7.32 9.99 9.87
N LYS A 79 8.01 9.48 10.90
CA LYS A 79 8.35 10.25 12.10
C LYS A 79 9.33 11.36 11.80
N GLU A 80 10.37 11.08 11.01
CA GLU A 80 11.40 12.04 10.65
C GLU A 80 10.85 13.17 9.77
N LYS A 81 9.96 12.85 8.85
CA LYS A 81 9.48 13.74 7.78
C LYS A 81 8.04 14.23 7.95
N ASP A 82 7.45 13.99 9.12
CA ASP A 82 6.14 14.50 9.53
C ASP A 82 4.96 14.11 8.64
N PHE A 83 4.90 12.85 8.21
CA PHE A 83 3.70 12.26 7.61
C PHE A 83 3.21 11.05 8.42
N SER A 84 2.04 10.51 8.11
CA SER A 84 1.54 9.28 8.73
C SER A 84 1.35 8.17 7.69
N VAL A 85 1.52 6.92 8.14
CA VAL A 85 1.27 5.73 7.34
C VAL A 85 0.28 4.85 8.06
N ASP A 86 -0.81 4.52 7.38
CA ASP A 86 -1.74 3.49 7.81
C ASP A 86 -1.52 2.22 6.99
N TYR A 87 -1.79 1.05 7.58
CA TYR A 87 -1.58 -0.23 6.93
C TYR A 87 -2.89 -1.02 6.85
N VAL A 88 -3.12 -1.66 5.71
CA VAL A 88 -4.16 -2.67 5.52
C VAL A 88 -3.56 -3.93 4.92
N GLU A 89 -4.14 -5.08 5.22
CA GLU A 89 -3.67 -6.39 4.77
C GLU A 89 -4.53 -6.97 3.65
N ASP A 90 -5.69 -6.37 3.41
CA ASP A 90 -6.62 -6.73 2.34
C ASP A 90 -7.38 -5.51 1.83
N THR A 91 -8.19 -5.71 0.79
CA THR A 91 -8.94 -4.64 0.13
C THR A 91 -10.35 -4.43 0.68
N SER A 92 -10.77 -5.14 1.73
CA SER A 92 -12.16 -5.15 2.22
C SER A 92 -12.67 -3.79 2.72
N LYS A 93 -11.75 -2.94 3.21
CA LYS A 93 -12.05 -1.59 3.72
C LYS A 93 -11.88 -0.48 2.69
N ILE A 94 -11.37 -0.83 1.50
CA ILE A 94 -11.02 0.16 0.49
C ILE A 94 -12.27 0.52 -0.33
N ASP A 95 -12.65 1.79 -0.27
CA ASP A 95 -13.67 2.43 -1.08
C ASP A 95 -13.30 3.89 -1.37
N ASP A 96 -14.18 4.63 -2.04
CA ASP A 96 -13.95 6.05 -2.41
C ASP A 96 -13.73 6.94 -1.18
N GLU A 97 -14.49 6.74 -0.09
CA GLU A 97 -14.42 7.54 1.14
C GLU A 97 -13.12 7.22 1.91
N PHE A 98 -12.77 5.94 1.99
CA PHE A 98 -11.52 5.50 2.60
C PHE A 98 -10.32 6.11 1.88
N LEU A 99 -10.23 5.99 0.55
CA LEU A 99 -9.10 6.51 -0.23
C LEU A 99 -9.01 8.04 -0.23
N ALA A 100 -10.14 8.75 -0.10
CA ALA A 100 -10.15 10.22 -0.05
C ALA A 100 -9.36 10.82 1.13
N GLN A 101 -9.00 10.01 2.12
CA GLN A 101 -8.23 10.42 3.29
C GLN A 101 -6.72 10.44 3.05
N TYR A 102 -6.24 9.89 1.93
CA TYR A 102 -4.82 9.65 1.68
C TYR A 102 -4.33 10.35 0.41
N LYS A 103 -3.13 10.94 0.49
CA LYS A 103 -2.42 11.55 -0.64
C LYS A 103 -1.64 10.53 -1.47
N LEU A 104 -1.32 9.38 -0.89
CA LEU A 104 -0.50 8.36 -1.51
C LEU A 104 -0.98 6.96 -1.12
N PHE A 105 -1.06 6.08 -2.12
CA PHE A 105 -1.32 4.66 -1.98
C PHE A 105 -0.04 3.88 -2.29
N ILE A 106 0.46 3.09 -1.32
CA ILE A 106 1.61 2.21 -1.50
C ILE A 106 1.14 0.76 -1.57
N GLN A 107 1.49 0.06 -2.63
CA GLN A 107 1.21 -1.37 -2.82
C GLN A 107 2.49 -2.16 -2.52
N LEU A 108 2.66 -2.55 -1.24
CA LEU A 108 3.82 -3.29 -0.75
C LEU A 108 3.67 -4.79 -1.07
N ASN A 109 4.17 -5.21 -2.21
CA ASN A 109 4.09 -6.59 -2.70
C ASN A 109 2.66 -7.17 -2.74
N TYR A 110 1.64 -6.35 -2.69
CA TYR A 110 0.27 -6.83 -2.80
C TYR A 110 -0.07 -7.05 -4.28
N PRO A 111 -0.53 -8.25 -4.68
CA PRO A 111 -0.76 -8.54 -6.09
C PRO A 111 -2.00 -7.81 -6.64
N PRO A 112 -2.09 -7.60 -7.98
CA PRO A 112 -3.23 -6.96 -8.62
C PRO A 112 -4.39 -7.94 -8.89
N TYR A 113 -4.59 -8.91 -8.03
CA TYR A 113 -5.71 -9.86 -8.09
C TYR A 113 -6.28 -10.12 -6.68
N GLY A 114 -7.48 -10.67 -6.61
CA GLY A 114 -8.17 -10.89 -5.34
C GLY A 114 -8.68 -9.62 -4.67
N TRP A 115 -8.72 -8.49 -5.38
CA TRP A 115 -9.33 -7.25 -4.91
C TRP A 115 -10.85 -7.37 -4.91
N THR A 116 -11.53 -6.74 -3.95
CA THR A 116 -12.98 -6.59 -4.03
C THR A 116 -13.34 -5.66 -5.19
N ASP A 117 -14.52 -5.86 -5.80
CA ASP A 117 -14.99 -5.00 -6.90
C ASP A 117 -15.07 -3.53 -6.49
N THR A 118 -15.48 -3.28 -5.24
CA THR A 118 -15.55 -1.92 -4.66
C THR A 118 -14.17 -1.29 -4.59
N ALA A 119 -13.18 -2.01 -4.08
CA ALA A 119 -11.82 -1.51 -3.96
C ALA A 119 -11.18 -1.28 -5.34
N ALA A 120 -11.38 -2.19 -6.28
CA ALA A 120 -10.88 -2.04 -7.64
C ALA A 120 -11.48 -0.80 -8.32
N ALA A 121 -12.79 -0.59 -8.22
CA ALA A 121 -13.45 0.59 -8.77
C ALA A 121 -13.00 1.89 -8.10
N ALA A 122 -12.83 1.90 -6.77
CA ALA A 122 -12.35 3.06 -6.03
C ALA A 122 -10.90 3.40 -6.40
N PHE A 123 -10.03 2.39 -6.55
CA PHE A 123 -8.65 2.58 -6.95
C PHE A 123 -8.52 3.15 -8.36
N VAL A 124 -9.30 2.64 -9.33
CA VAL A 124 -9.35 3.20 -10.69
C VAL A 124 -9.68 4.69 -10.65
N LYS A 125 -10.74 5.08 -9.93
CA LYS A 125 -11.12 6.49 -9.79
C LYS A 125 -10.05 7.32 -9.08
N TYR A 126 -9.39 6.75 -8.06
CA TYR A 126 -8.32 7.40 -7.32
C TYR A 126 -7.17 7.79 -8.23
N ILE A 127 -6.78 6.91 -9.14
CA ILE A 127 -5.71 7.14 -10.12
C ILE A 127 -6.18 8.03 -11.29
N GLU A 128 -7.28 7.70 -11.94
CA GLU A 128 -7.74 8.42 -13.14
C GLU A 128 -8.18 9.85 -12.86
N GLN A 129 -8.71 10.13 -11.66
CA GLN A 129 -9.18 11.44 -11.25
C GLN A 129 -8.12 12.26 -10.48
N ASP A 130 -6.87 11.76 -10.39
CA ASP A 130 -5.76 12.45 -9.69
C ASP A 130 -6.09 12.79 -8.22
N LYS A 131 -6.73 11.84 -7.53
CA LYS A 131 -7.09 12.02 -6.11
C LYS A 131 -5.89 11.81 -5.18
N GLY A 132 -4.89 11.05 -5.62
CA GLY A 132 -3.63 10.81 -4.94
C GLY A 132 -2.70 9.96 -5.79
N GLY A 133 -1.44 9.85 -5.37
CA GLY A 133 -0.41 9.10 -6.09
C GLY A 133 -0.38 7.62 -5.75
N TRP A 134 0.47 6.89 -6.48
CA TRP A 134 0.66 5.45 -6.27
C TRP A 134 2.13 5.04 -6.37
N ILE A 135 2.54 4.11 -5.50
CA ILE A 135 3.81 3.39 -5.58
C ILE A 135 3.50 1.90 -5.51
N GLY A 136 3.97 1.13 -6.49
CA GLY A 136 3.87 -0.33 -6.48
C GLY A 136 5.22 -1.01 -6.42
N PHE A 137 5.27 -2.11 -5.70
CA PHE A 137 6.46 -2.94 -5.58
C PHE A 137 6.22 -4.34 -6.11
N HIS A 138 7.21 -4.91 -6.72
CA HIS A 138 7.41 -6.32 -7.06
C HIS A 138 6.12 -7.03 -7.50
N HIS A 139 5.34 -7.63 -6.58
CA HIS A 139 4.08 -8.31 -6.86
C HIS A 139 3.00 -7.44 -7.52
N ALA A 140 3.14 -6.12 -7.52
CA ALA A 140 2.23 -5.27 -8.30
C ALA A 140 2.25 -5.59 -9.81
N THR A 141 3.26 -6.30 -10.30
CA THR A 141 3.34 -6.79 -11.68
C THR A 141 3.10 -8.29 -11.86
N LEU A 142 2.54 -8.98 -10.87
CA LEU A 142 1.99 -10.33 -11.06
C LEU A 142 0.71 -10.28 -11.91
N LEU A 143 0.87 -9.97 -13.19
CA LEU A 143 -0.18 -9.73 -14.18
C LEU A 143 -0.41 -10.99 -14.99
N GLY A 144 -1.23 -11.89 -14.48
CA GLY A 144 -1.57 -13.19 -15.05
C GLY A 144 -2.85 -13.74 -14.48
N GLU A 145 -3.09 -15.01 -14.73
CA GLU A 145 -4.14 -15.80 -14.07
C GLU A 145 -3.50 -16.56 -12.91
N PHE A 146 -3.76 -16.13 -11.68
CA PHE A 146 -3.22 -16.72 -10.45
C PHE A 146 -4.34 -17.07 -9.47
N ASP A 147 -4.22 -18.18 -8.80
CA ASP A 147 -5.13 -18.63 -7.73
C ASP A 147 -6.62 -18.61 -8.14
N GLY A 148 -6.91 -18.82 -9.43
CA GLY A 148 -8.27 -18.78 -10.00
C GLY A 148 -8.79 -17.38 -10.36
N PHE A 149 -8.02 -16.33 -10.09
CA PHE A 149 -8.36 -14.97 -10.51
C PHE A 149 -7.94 -14.72 -11.95
N GLN A 150 -8.75 -13.95 -12.65
CA GLN A 150 -8.43 -13.46 -14.00
C GLN A 150 -7.56 -12.21 -13.91
N ILE A 151 -6.75 -12.00 -14.95
CA ILE A 151 -5.97 -10.77 -15.08
C ILE A 151 -6.91 -9.55 -15.07
N TRP A 152 -6.54 -8.54 -14.31
CA TRP A 152 -7.27 -7.26 -14.26
C TRP A 152 -6.85 -6.37 -15.43
N PRO A 153 -7.68 -6.20 -16.49
CA PRO A 153 -7.27 -5.55 -17.73
C PRO A 153 -6.81 -4.10 -17.53
N TRP A 154 -7.56 -3.33 -16.72
CA TRP A 154 -7.21 -1.94 -16.43
C TRP A 154 -5.83 -1.84 -15.76
N PHE A 155 -5.56 -2.70 -14.77
CA PHE A 155 -4.29 -2.68 -14.05
C PHE A 155 -3.11 -3.12 -14.94
N ARG A 156 -3.36 -4.09 -15.82
CA ARG A 156 -2.38 -4.48 -16.84
C ARG A 156 -2.01 -3.30 -17.76
N ASP A 157 -3.01 -2.56 -18.24
CA ASP A 157 -2.78 -1.41 -19.11
C ASP A 157 -2.11 -0.26 -18.32
N PHE A 158 -2.46 -0.09 -17.03
CA PHE A 158 -1.76 0.79 -16.09
C PHE A 158 -0.26 0.45 -15.97
N MET A 159 0.11 -0.81 -15.96
CA MET A 159 1.51 -1.29 -15.90
C MET A 159 2.20 -1.35 -17.27
N GLY A 160 1.66 -0.73 -18.31
CA GLY A 160 2.27 -0.69 -19.64
C GLY A 160 1.87 -1.84 -20.54
N GLY A 161 0.82 -2.59 -20.23
CA GLY A 161 0.23 -3.65 -21.03
C GLY A 161 0.99 -4.96 -21.01
N ILE A 162 1.84 -5.16 -20.01
CA ILE A 162 2.67 -6.37 -19.83
C ILE A 162 1.88 -7.53 -19.21
N ARG A 163 2.42 -8.75 -19.34
CA ARG A 163 2.04 -9.93 -18.57
C ARG A 163 3.28 -10.53 -17.91
N PHE A 164 3.12 -10.98 -16.69
CA PHE A 164 4.14 -11.78 -16.03
C PHE A 164 4.39 -13.07 -16.85
N GLN A 165 5.65 -13.40 -17.05
CA GLN A 165 6.06 -14.59 -17.81
C GLN A 165 6.79 -15.59 -16.92
N ASP A 166 7.83 -15.17 -16.22
CA ASP A 166 8.68 -16.05 -15.41
C ASP A 166 9.47 -15.21 -14.37
N TYR A 167 10.21 -15.86 -13.52
CA TYR A 167 11.09 -15.27 -12.53
C TYR A 167 12.39 -16.03 -12.36
N ILE A 168 13.42 -15.36 -11.83
CA ILE A 168 14.73 -15.97 -11.58
C ILE A 168 14.76 -16.43 -10.10
N ALA A 169 14.43 -17.70 -9.88
CA ALA A 169 14.27 -18.27 -8.52
C ALA A 169 15.56 -18.34 -7.68
N THR A 170 16.74 -18.20 -8.30
CA THR A 170 18.05 -18.38 -7.65
C THR A 170 18.60 -17.08 -7.06
N PHE A 171 17.85 -16.00 -7.09
CA PHE A 171 18.28 -14.64 -6.74
C PHE A 171 19.57 -14.21 -7.44
N VAL A 172 19.49 -13.14 -8.16
CA VAL A 172 20.58 -12.67 -9.01
C VAL A 172 20.89 -11.22 -8.69
N THR A 173 22.16 -10.93 -8.51
CA THR A 173 22.66 -9.54 -8.43
C THR A 173 22.67 -8.94 -9.82
N GLY A 174 22.15 -7.73 -9.98
CA GLY A 174 22.12 -7.00 -11.24
C GLY A 174 22.51 -5.52 -11.06
N THR A 175 23.05 -4.94 -12.12
CA THR A 175 23.40 -3.51 -12.15
C THR A 175 22.27 -2.74 -12.85
N VAL A 176 21.74 -1.73 -12.15
CA VAL A 176 20.67 -0.87 -12.63
C VAL A 176 21.23 0.46 -13.09
N THR A 177 20.80 0.90 -14.27
CA THR A 177 21.16 2.20 -14.83
C THR A 177 19.95 3.12 -14.84
N VAL A 178 20.12 4.35 -14.34
CA VAL A 178 19.10 5.41 -14.42
C VAL A 178 19.03 5.93 -15.84
N GLU A 179 17.82 5.94 -16.42
CA GLU A 179 17.56 6.46 -17.76
C GLU A 179 16.99 7.89 -17.74
N ALA A 180 16.25 8.24 -16.68
CA ALA A 180 15.61 9.53 -16.52
C ALA A 180 16.11 10.28 -15.27
N PRO A 181 17.37 10.78 -15.24
CA PRO A 181 17.98 11.38 -14.04
C PRO A 181 17.29 12.67 -13.59
N ASP A 182 16.59 13.35 -14.49
CA ASP A 182 15.84 14.59 -14.21
C ASP A 182 14.46 14.34 -13.59
N HIS A 183 13.95 13.09 -13.68
CA HIS A 183 12.69 12.73 -13.07
C HIS A 183 12.79 12.85 -11.54
N PRO A 184 11.79 13.46 -10.84
CA PRO A 184 11.87 13.71 -9.40
C PRO A 184 12.20 12.45 -8.56
N VAL A 185 11.68 11.30 -8.93
CA VAL A 185 11.96 10.01 -8.25
C VAL A 185 13.43 9.63 -8.34
N MET A 186 14.12 9.96 -9.43
CA MET A 186 15.52 9.58 -9.66
C MET A 186 16.52 10.67 -9.25
N ARG A 187 16.05 11.81 -8.76
CA ARG A 187 16.93 12.93 -8.39
C ARG A 187 17.91 12.55 -7.28
N GLY A 188 19.20 12.69 -7.57
CA GLY A 188 20.29 12.37 -6.65
C GLY A 188 20.50 10.87 -6.40
N VAL A 189 19.90 10.01 -7.22
CA VAL A 189 20.18 8.57 -7.23
C VAL A 189 21.48 8.33 -7.99
N PRO A 190 22.45 7.59 -7.42
CA PRO A 190 23.66 7.22 -8.16
C PRO A 190 23.32 6.37 -9.39
N SER A 191 24.10 6.53 -10.48
CA SER A 191 23.94 5.71 -11.68
C SER A 191 25.32 5.36 -12.24
N PRO A 192 25.60 4.07 -12.48
CA PRO A 192 24.77 2.91 -12.13
C PRO A 192 24.76 2.59 -10.63
N PHE A 193 23.83 1.73 -10.20
CA PHE A 193 23.83 1.15 -8.85
C PHE A 193 23.55 -0.35 -8.89
N VAL A 194 23.97 -1.08 -7.85
CA VAL A 194 23.85 -2.54 -7.79
C VAL A 194 22.69 -2.93 -6.87
N ILE A 195 21.85 -3.83 -7.36
CA ILE A 195 20.84 -4.53 -6.57
C ILE A 195 21.30 -5.98 -6.39
N LYS A 196 21.49 -6.38 -5.13
CA LYS A 196 21.98 -7.71 -4.78
C LYS A 196 20.82 -8.66 -4.53
N ASP A 197 20.97 -9.89 -5.01
CA ASP A 197 20.13 -11.03 -4.64
C ASP A 197 18.63 -10.75 -4.81
N GLU A 198 18.20 -10.25 -5.98
CA GLU A 198 16.80 -9.99 -6.31
C GLU A 198 16.21 -11.12 -7.15
N GLU A 199 14.90 -11.34 -7.01
CA GLU A 199 14.11 -12.27 -7.80
C GLU A 199 13.58 -11.56 -9.05
N TRP A 200 14.43 -11.33 -10.05
CA TRP A 200 14.03 -10.60 -11.26
C TRP A 200 12.92 -11.32 -12.02
N TYR A 201 11.85 -10.59 -12.35
CA TYR A 201 10.77 -11.08 -13.21
C TYR A 201 11.09 -10.85 -14.67
N THR A 202 10.54 -11.72 -15.52
CA THR A 202 10.44 -11.46 -16.94
C THR A 202 8.97 -11.29 -17.34
N TYR A 203 8.74 -10.45 -18.34
CA TYR A 203 7.42 -10.19 -18.88
C TYR A 203 7.36 -10.63 -20.34
N ASP A 204 6.14 -10.80 -20.88
CA ASP A 204 5.90 -11.16 -22.28
C ASP A 204 6.47 -10.14 -23.27
N LYS A 205 6.70 -8.91 -22.84
CA LYS A 205 7.30 -7.80 -23.59
C LYS A 205 7.78 -6.69 -22.65
N SER A 206 8.60 -5.78 -23.19
CA SER A 206 8.97 -4.56 -22.44
C SER A 206 7.77 -3.61 -22.29
N PRO A 207 7.57 -2.99 -21.13
CA PRO A 207 6.55 -1.95 -20.91
C PRO A 207 6.89 -0.63 -21.63
N ARG A 208 8.14 -0.42 -22.05
CA ARG A 208 8.71 0.84 -22.58
C ARG A 208 7.83 1.58 -23.58
N PRO A 209 7.14 0.95 -24.55
CA PRO A 209 6.31 1.68 -25.50
C PRO A 209 5.12 2.44 -24.87
N ASN A 210 4.73 2.06 -23.64
CA ASN A 210 3.52 2.53 -22.99
C ASN A 210 3.77 3.22 -21.64
N VAL A 211 5.04 3.39 -21.23
CA VAL A 211 5.43 4.00 -19.95
C VAL A 211 6.69 4.85 -20.11
N HIS A 212 6.92 5.76 -19.18
CA HIS A 212 8.19 6.45 -19.04
C HIS A 212 9.13 5.63 -18.16
N VAL A 213 10.15 5.03 -18.78
CA VAL A 213 11.15 4.22 -18.09
C VAL A 213 12.11 5.13 -17.33
N LEU A 214 12.25 4.91 -16.02
CA LEU A 214 13.14 5.67 -15.15
C LEU A 214 14.48 4.97 -14.94
N ALA A 215 14.48 3.62 -14.91
CA ALA A 215 15.68 2.82 -14.79
C ALA A 215 15.48 1.41 -15.35
N SER A 216 16.56 0.83 -15.87
CA SER A 216 16.61 -0.54 -16.39
C SER A 216 17.77 -1.32 -15.79
N VAL A 217 17.61 -2.63 -15.63
CA VAL A 217 18.71 -3.52 -15.26
C VAL A 217 19.47 -3.98 -16.51
N ASP A 218 20.78 -4.00 -16.41
CA ASP A 218 21.64 -4.60 -17.44
C ASP A 218 21.79 -6.11 -17.18
N GLU A 219 21.04 -6.91 -17.90
CA GLU A 219 21.02 -8.38 -17.76
C GLU A 219 22.38 -9.06 -18.06
N ARG A 220 23.33 -8.34 -18.68
CA ARG A 220 24.70 -8.82 -18.88
C ARG A 220 25.51 -8.83 -17.59
N THR A 221 25.04 -8.09 -16.58
CA THR A 221 25.67 -7.99 -15.26
C THR A 221 25.15 -9.01 -14.27
N TYR A 222 24.19 -9.84 -14.64
CA TYR A 222 23.60 -10.83 -13.76
C TYR A 222 24.64 -11.79 -13.19
N THR A 223 24.63 -11.93 -11.85
CA THR A 223 25.54 -12.83 -11.15
C THR A 223 24.76 -13.56 -10.04
N PRO A 224 24.62 -14.91 -10.09
CA PRO A 224 25.05 -15.77 -11.21
C PRO A 224 24.33 -15.45 -12.53
N ASP A 225 24.93 -15.81 -13.66
CA ASP A 225 24.30 -15.65 -14.97
C ASP A 225 23.10 -16.58 -15.12
N THR A 226 22.15 -16.19 -15.96
CA THR A 226 20.90 -16.90 -16.21
C THR A 226 20.49 -16.73 -17.68
N ASP A 227 19.74 -17.70 -18.20
CA ASP A 227 19.11 -17.65 -19.50
C ASP A 227 17.77 -16.89 -19.54
N LYS A 228 17.22 -16.59 -18.34
CA LYS A 228 15.98 -15.82 -18.19
C LYS A 228 16.27 -14.33 -18.39
N LYS A 229 16.15 -13.88 -19.62
CA LYS A 229 16.45 -12.51 -20.06
C LYS A 229 15.36 -11.97 -20.98
N MET A 230 15.08 -10.67 -20.86
CA MET A 230 14.15 -9.93 -21.72
C MET A 230 14.90 -9.16 -22.85
N GLY A 231 16.17 -8.83 -22.62
CA GLY A 231 16.95 -7.93 -23.45
C GLY A 231 16.77 -6.47 -23.08
N ASP A 232 15.60 -5.88 -23.29
CA ASP A 232 15.21 -4.58 -22.72
C ASP A 232 14.42 -4.82 -21.44
N HIS A 233 15.01 -4.46 -20.28
CA HIS A 233 14.48 -4.81 -18.99
C HIS A 233 14.28 -3.59 -18.06
N PRO A 234 13.23 -2.78 -18.30
CA PRO A 234 12.82 -1.74 -17.37
C PRO A 234 12.45 -2.31 -15.99
N VAL A 235 12.94 -1.66 -14.94
CA VAL A 235 12.70 -2.07 -13.53
C VAL A 235 12.12 -0.96 -12.66
N ILE A 236 12.15 0.28 -13.14
CA ILE A 236 11.45 1.41 -12.52
C ILE A 236 10.82 2.23 -13.63
N TRP A 237 9.52 2.49 -13.54
CA TRP A 237 8.80 3.28 -14.53
C TRP A 237 7.58 3.99 -13.96
N SER A 238 7.11 5.01 -14.67
CA SER A 238 5.89 5.78 -14.43
C SER A 238 4.99 5.71 -15.65
N ASN A 239 3.68 5.59 -15.47
CA ASN A 239 2.71 5.71 -16.56
C ASN A 239 2.19 7.16 -16.62
N GLU A 240 2.77 7.95 -17.51
CA GLU A 240 2.43 9.37 -17.70
C GLU A 240 1.17 9.61 -18.54
N HIS A 241 0.52 8.56 -19.04
CA HIS A 241 -0.80 8.67 -19.68
C HIS A 241 -1.92 8.92 -18.69
N LEU A 242 -1.66 8.71 -17.39
CA LEU A 242 -2.57 9.00 -16.30
C LEU A 242 -2.17 10.27 -15.56
N LYS A 243 -3.15 10.96 -14.97
CA LYS A 243 -2.89 12.23 -14.28
C LYS A 243 -2.22 12.04 -12.94
N ALA A 244 -2.62 11.00 -12.19
CA ALA A 244 -2.04 10.70 -10.89
C ALA A 244 -0.56 10.34 -11.02
N ARG A 245 0.28 10.90 -10.17
CA ARG A 245 1.68 10.54 -10.06
C ARG A 245 1.80 9.10 -9.62
N ASN A 246 2.46 8.29 -10.40
CA ASN A 246 2.55 6.86 -10.17
C ASN A 246 3.94 6.34 -10.51
N VAL A 247 4.45 5.43 -9.73
CA VAL A 247 5.73 4.77 -10.01
C VAL A 247 5.70 3.32 -9.57
N TYR A 248 6.17 2.45 -10.44
CA TYR A 248 6.49 1.07 -10.12
C TYR A 248 7.97 0.94 -9.82
N ILE A 249 8.32 0.24 -8.75
CA ILE A 249 9.69 -0.08 -8.32
C ILE A 249 9.77 -1.59 -8.20
N PHE A 250 10.56 -2.21 -9.07
CA PHE A 250 10.63 -3.67 -9.14
C PHE A 250 11.11 -4.31 -7.83
N MET A 251 12.15 -3.75 -7.19
CA MET A 251 12.80 -4.33 -6.02
C MET A 251 11.82 -4.48 -4.86
N GLY A 252 11.58 -5.71 -4.43
CA GLY A 252 10.58 -5.99 -3.38
C GLY A 252 10.74 -7.33 -2.69
N HIS A 253 11.83 -8.07 -2.94
CA HIS A 253 11.99 -9.40 -2.38
C HIS A 253 12.86 -9.43 -1.11
N ARG A 254 13.94 -8.64 -1.08
CA ARG A 254 14.96 -8.73 -0.03
C ARG A 254 14.89 -7.56 0.95
N PRO A 255 14.82 -7.83 2.28
CA PRO A 255 14.85 -6.78 3.31
C PRO A 255 16.17 -5.98 3.31
N GLU A 256 17.26 -6.57 2.82
CA GLU A 256 18.58 -5.95 2.71
C GLU A 256 18.59 -4.73 1.78
N HIS A 257 17.59 -4.57 0.91
CA HIS A 257 17.45 -3.38 0.06
C HIS A 257 17.28 -2.09 0.87
N PHE A 258 16.74 -2.15 2.09
CA PHE A 258 16.66 -0.99 2.99
C PHE A 258 18.03 -0.53 3.51
N GLY A 259 19.09 -1.32 3.33
CA GLY A 259 20.50 -0.93 3.51
C GLY A 259 21.15 -0.34 2.25
N ASN A 260 20.46 -0.35 1.10
CA ASN A 260 20.97 0.20 -0.15
C ASN A 260 20.59 1.69 -0.29
N PRO A 261 21.56 2.63 -0.29
CA PRO A 261 21.24 4.07 -0.33
C PRO A 261 20.54 4.51 -1.65
N ALA A 262 20.79 3.81 -2.76
CA ALA A 262 20.07 4.10 -4.00
C ALA A 262 18.60 3.72 -3.89
N PHE A 263 18.29 2.54 -3.38
CA PHE A 263 16.92 2.07 -3.18
C PHE A 263 16.13 2.97 -2.22
N THR A 264 16.70 3.26 -1.04
CA THR A 264 16.03 4.11 -0.05
C THR A 264 15.85 5.55 -0.54
N LYS A 265 16.80 6.07 -1.35
CA LYS A 265 16.66 7.37 -2.00
C LYS A 265 15.52 7.38 -3.01
N ILE A 266 15.43 6.36 -3.88
CA ILE A 266 14.33 6.21 -4.85
C ILE A 266 13.00 6.16 -4.10
N PHE A 267 12.88 5.34 -3.07
CA PHE A 267 11.62 5.18 -2.34
C PHE A 267 11.23 6.47 -1.60
N THR A 268 12.18 7.15 -0.94
CA THR A 268 11.94 8.47 -0.32
C THR A 268 11.43 9.48 -1.36
N ASN A 269 12.12 9.61 -2.47
CA ASN A 269 11.74 10.52 -3.54
C ASN A 269 10.34 10.20 -4.08
N ALA A 270 10.04 8.90 -4.27
CA ALA A 270 8.76 8.42 -4.77
C ALA A 270 7.60 8.78 -3.82
N ILE A 271 7.80 8.67 -2.50
CA ILE A 271 6.79 9.04 -1.49
C ILE A 271 6.42 10.52 -1.62
N PHE A 272 7.39 11.42 -1.60
CA PHE A 272 7.12 12.85 -1.66
C PHE A 272 6.57 13.27 -3.02
N TRP A 273 7.19 12.80 -4.10
CA TRP A 273 6.69 13.10 -5.45
C TRP A 273 5.28 12.54 -5.65
N GLY A 274 5.01 11.29 -5.26
CA GLY A 274 3.69 10.67 -5.38
C GLY A 274 2.62 11.39 -4.56
N ALA A 275 2.95 11.81 -3.35
CA ALA A 275 2.04 12.59 -2.50
C ALA A 275 1.80 14.04 -2.99
N GLY A 276 2.59 14.51 -3.96
CA GLY A 276 2.54 15.91 -4.40
C GLY A 276 3.19 16.89 -3.43
N GLU A 277 4.14 16.41 -2.63
CA GLU A 277 4.78 17.16 -1.54
C GLU A 277 6.29 17.27 -1.78
N ASP A 278 6.91 18.24 -1.15
CA ASP A 278 8.37 18.37 -1.16
C ASP A 278 8.99 17.71 0.07
N PRO A 279 10.12 16.99 -0.08
CA PRO A 279 10.85 16.46 1.06
C PRO A 279 11.40 17.60 1.92
N ARG A 280 10.95 17.68 3.16
CA ARG A 280 11.39 18.66 4.16
C ARG A 280 12.59 18.18 4.93
#